data_bfe52ea666ea38d411004753eca9ca1d
#
_entry.id   bfe52ea666ea38d411004753eca9ca1d
#
_cell.length_a   1.000
_cell.length_b   1.000
_cell.length_c   1.000
_cell.angle_alpha   90.00
_cell.angle_beta   90.00
_cell.angle_gamma   90.00
#
_symmetry.space_group_name_H-M   'P 1'
#
loop_
_entity.id
_entity.type
_entity.pdbx_description
1 polymer ?
#
loop_
_entity_poly.entity_id
_entity_poly.type
_entity_poly.pdbx_seq_one_letter_code
_entity_poly.pdbx_strand_id
1 'polypeptide(L)'
;MRISDLKVGMKQVTANGKVIEKSATREVLSRWTTNVHRVANAIIADDSGKIKLVLWNNQIDEVSVNDSVKIENGYVSSFRGEAQLNIGRNGRLTVIK
;
A
#
# COMPACT_ATOMS: atom_id res chain seq x y z
N MET A 1 -2.64 6.75 -12.87
CA MET A 1 -1.47 5.99 -13.39
C MET A 1 -1.79 4.51 -13.32
N ARG A 2 -1.44 3.77 -14.34
CA ARG A 2 -1.69 2.32 -14.39
C ARG A 2 -0.67 1.59 -13.52
N ILE A 3 -1.10 0.51 -12.88
CA ILE A 3 -0.23 -0.26 -11.97
C ILE A 3 1.00 -0.77 -12.72
N SER A 4 0.86 -1.19 -13.98
CA SER A 4 2.01 -1.66 -14.76
C SER A 4 3.07 -0.60 -15.03
N ASP A 5 2.73 0.67 -14.85
CA ASP A 5 3.66 1.79 -15.05
C ASP A 5 4.47 2.14 -13.81
N LEU A 6 4.12 1.55 -12.67
CA LEU A 6 4.78 1.84 -11.40
C LEU A 6 6.14 1.14 -11.35
N LYS A 7 7.17 1.92 -11.03
CA LYS A 7 8.56 1.42 -10.97
C LYS A 7 9.22 1.88 -9.68
N VAL A 8 10.16 1.08 -9.21
CA VAL A 8 10.95 1.41 -8.00
C VAL A 8 11.61 2.77 -8.17
N GLY A 9 11.50 3.60 -7.15
CA GLY A 9 12.05 4.95 -7.14
C GLY A 9 11.06 6.04 -7.51
N MET A 10 9.88 5.70 -8.01
CA MET A 10 8.85 6.71 -8.32
C MET A 10 8.28 7.31 -7.05
N LYS A 11 7.99 8.61 -7.10
CA LYS A 11 7.40 9.37 -5.99
C LYS A 11 6.19 10.13 -6.50
N GLN A 12 5.38 10.63 -5.57
CA GLN A 12 4.16 11.40 -5.90
C GLN A 12 3.24 10.62 -6.83
N VAL A 13 3.12 9.32 -6.55
CA VAL A 13 2.35 8.42 -7.40
C VAL A 13 0.88 8.48 -7.02
N THR A 14 0.01 8.55 -8.03
CA THR A 14 -1.43 8.37 -7.87
C THR A 14 -1.81 7.11 -8.64
N ALA A 15 -2.40 6.14 -7.93
CA ALA A 15 -2.79 4.87 -8.52
C ALA A 15 -4.10 4.37 -7.94
N ASN A 16 -4.86 3.67 -8.75
CA ASN A 16 -6.11 3.04 -8.34
C ASN A 16 -6.01 1.54 -8.56
N GLY A 17 -6.67 0.77 -7.73
CA GLY A 17 -6.73 -0.66 -7.92
C GLY A 17 -7.78 -1.29 -7.03
N LYS A 18 -8.06 -2.57 -7.31
CA LYS A 18 -8.96 -3.37 -6.48
C LYS A 18 -8.11 -4.27 -5.59
N VAL A 19 -8.46 -4.33 -4.30
CA VAL A 19 -7.78 -5.20 -3.35
C VAL A 19 -8.19 -6.64 -3.61
N ILE A 20 -7.24 -7.46 -4.04
CA ILE A 20 -7.52 -8.88 -4.34
C ILE A 20 -7.03 -9.80 -3.24
N GLU A 21 -6.06 -9.37 -2.43
CA GLU A 21 -5.55 -10.11 -1.29
C GLU A 21 -5.14 -9.15 -0.19
N LYS A 22 -5.16 -9.64 1.05
CA LYS A 22 -4.72 -8.90 2.22
C LYS A 22 -4.06 -9.88 3.17
N SER A 23 -2.81 -9.60 3.58
CA SER A 23 -2.07 -10.47 4.48
C SER A 23 -2.52 -10.28 5.93
N ALA A 24 -2.09 -11.20 6.79
CA ALA A 24 -2.25 -11.04 8.22
C ALA A 24 -1.48 -9.82 8.73
N THR A 25 -2.02 -9.17 9.76
CA THR A 25 -1.39 -8.02 10.39
C THR A 25 -0.20 -8.48 11.23
N ARG A 26 0.92 -7.78 11.11
CA ARG A 26 2.11 -7.99 11.94
C ARG A 26 2.35 -6.75 12.79
N GLU A 27 2.91 -6.95 13.97
CA GLU A 27 3.31 -5.86 14.84
C GLU A 27 4.80 -5.60 14.69
N VAL A 28 5.16 -4.32 14.59
CA VAL A 28 6.56 -3.88 14.48
C VAL A 28 6.83 -2.93 15.64
N LEU A 29 7.83 -3.27 16.46
CA LEU A 29 8.26 -2.42 17.56
C LEU A 29 9.26 -1.40 17.06
N SER A 30 8.99 -0.13 17.35
CA SER A 30 9.93 0.94 17.02
C SER A 30 11.17 0.86 17.91
N ARG A 31 12.37 1.02 17.31
CA ARG A 31 13.62 1.03 18.08
C ARG A 31 13.76 2.26 18.96
N TRP A 32 13.11 3.32 18.60
CA TRP A 32 13.32 4.65 19.22
C TRP A 32 12.24 5.01 20.22
N THR A 33 11.14 4.27 20.20
CA THR A 33 10.01 4.51 21.10
C THR A 33 9.46 3.17 21.55
N THR A 34 8.57 3.18 22.56
CA THR A 34 7.87 1.99 23.00
C THR A 34 6.61 1.72 22.19
N ASN A 35 6.36 2.52 21.14
CA ASN A 35 5.18 2.39 20.32
C ASN A 35 5.26 1.16 19.42
N VAL A 36 4.16 0.44 19.35
CA VAL A 36 4.00 -0.70 18.45
C VAL A 36 3.20 -0.23 17.25
N HIS A 37 3.73 -0.50 16.07
CA HIS A 37 3.04 -0.21 14.82
C HIS A 37 2.55 -1.51 14.20
N ARG A 38 1.37 -1.47 13.61
CA ARG A 38 0.82 -2.60 12.88
C ARG A 38 1.11 -2.40 11.40
N VAL A 39 1.50 -3.46 10.71
CA VAL A 39 1.75 -3.44 9.28
C VAL A 39 1.12 -4.67 8.63
N ALA A 40 0.53 -4.48 7.47
CA ALA A 40 0.02 -5.56 6.65
C ALA A 40 0.27 -5.23 5.18
N ASN A 41 0.29 -6.26 4.35
CA ASN A 41 0.41 -6.11 2.91
C ASN A 41 -0.92 -6.45 2.25
N ALA A 42 -1.26 -5.70 1.24
CA ALA A 42 -2.37 -6.02 0.36
C ALA A 42 -1.84 -6.13 -1.07
N ILE A 43 -2.56 -6.83 -1.92
CA ILE A 43 -2.29 -6.82 -3.35
C ILE A 43 -3.42 -6.04 -4.00
N ILE A 44 -3.08 -4.98 -4.71
CA ILE A 44 -4.05 -4.24 -5.52
C ILE A 44 -3.77 -4.50 -6.99
N ALA A 45 -4.82 -4.56 -7.76
CA ALA A 45 -4.75 -4.88 -9.18
C ALA A 45 -5.66 -3.97 -9.99
N ASP A 46 -5.24 -3.70 -11.22
CA ASP A 46 -6.09 -3.12 -12.24
C ASP A 46 -5.99 -4.00 -13.49
N ASP A 47 -6.52 -3.55 -14.62
CA ASP A 47 -6.46 -4.31 -15.86
C ASP A 47 -5.06 -4.40 -16.46
N SER A 48 -4.09 -3.64 -15.95
CA SER A 48 -2.71 -3.65 -16.46
C SER A 48 -1.77 -4.53 -15.65
N GLY A 49 -2.09 -4.86 -14.40
CA GLY A 49 -1.21 -5.64 -13.54
C GLY A 49 -1.60 -5.55 -12.08
N LYS A 50 -0.66 -5.95 -11.22
CA LYS A 50 -0.87 -5.91 -9.77
C LYS A 50 0.42 -5.49 -9.07
N ILE A 51 0.26 -4.93 -7.86
CA ILE A 51 1.39 -4.50 -7.03
C ILE A 51 1.03 -4.69 -5.55
N LYS A 52 2.06 -4.93 -4.74
CA LYS A 52 1.88 -5.01 -3.30
C LYS A 52 1.71 -3.61 -2.72
N LEU A 53 0.73 -3.44 -1.87
CA LEU A 53 0.45 -2.19 -1.14
C LEU A 53 0.75 -2.41 0.33
N VAL A 54 1.58 -1.56 0.91
CA VAL A 54 1.92 -1.64 2.34
C VAL A 54 0.96 -0.76 3.13
N LEU A 55 0.31 -1.35 4.12
CA LEU A 55 -0.68 -0.68 4.97
C LEU A 55 -0.15 -0.57 6.39
N TRP A 56 -0.32 0.59 7.02
CA TRP A 56 0.13 0.86 8.37
C TRP A 56 -1.04 1.26 9.28
N ASN A 57 -1.08 0.68 10.47
CA ASN A 57 -2.00 1.08 11.54
C ASN A 57 -3.46 1.12 11.06
N ASN A 58 -4.11 2.28 11.15
CA ASN A 58 -5.53 2.41 10.83
C ASN A 58 -5.86 2.08 9.37
N GLN A 59 -4.91 2.21 8.46
CA GLN A 59 -5.11 1.87 7.05
C GLN A 59 -5.47 0.40 6.87
N ILE A 60 -4.96 -0.46 7.75
CA ILE A 60 -5.24 -1.89 7.70
C ILE A 60 -6.74 -2.15 7.89
N ASP A 61 -7.35 -1.43 8.82
CA ASP A 61 -8.76 -1.61 9.16
C ASP A 61 -9.70 -0.96 8.14
N GLU A 62 -9.20 0.02 7.39
CA GLU A 62 -9.99 0.75 6.39
C GLU A 62 -10.18 -0.03 5.10
N VAL A 63 -9.30 -0.99 4.82
CA VAL A 63 -9.24 -1.70 3.53
C VAL A 63 -9.65 -3.14 3.72
N SER A 64 -10.56 -3.60 2.87
CA SER A 64 -11.00 -5.00 2.82
C SER A 64 -10.80 -5.58 1.43
N VAL A 65 -10.68 -6.91 1.35
CA VAL A 65 -10.61 -7.59 0.05
C VAL A 65 -11.86 -7.26 -0.75
N ASN A 66 -11.68 -7.03 -2.03
CA ASN A 66 -12.66 -6.60 -3.03
C ASN A 66 -12.99 -5.10 -3.00
N ASP A 67 -12.42 -4.33 -2.08
CA ASP A 67 -12.56 -2.87 -2.12
C ASP A 67 -11.75 -2.28 -3.28
N SER A 68 -12.28 -1.22 -3.88
CA SER A 68 -11.51 -0.37 -4.79
C SER A 68 -10.87 0.74 -3.98
N VAL A 69 -9.59 0.98 -4.21
CA VAL A 69 -8.84 2.00 -3.46
C VAL A 69 -8.12 2.94 -4.40
N LYS A 70 -7.91 4.16 -3.93
CA LYS A 70 -7.11 5.18 -4.60
C LYS A 70 -6.00 5.61 -3.65
N ILE A 71 -4.78 5.55 -4.12
CA ILE A 71 -3.60 6.02 -3.40
C ILE A 71 -3.13 7.31 -4.06
N GLU A 72 -2.98 8.36 -3.27
CA GLU A 72 -2.48 9.64 -3.73
C GLU A 72 -1.17 9.96 -3.03
N ASN A 73 -0.24 10.52 -3.79
CA ASN A 73 1.07 10.94 -3.28
C ASN A 73 1.84 9.80 -2.60
N GLY A 74 1.75 8.61 -3.20
CA GLY A 74 2.51 7.44 -2.74
C GLY A 74 3.90 7.39 -3.35
N TYR A 75 4.66 6.38 -2.96
CA TYR A 75 5.97 6.14 -3.55
C TYR A 75 6.20 4.63 -3.70
N VAL A 76 7.04 4.27 -4.66
CA VAL A 76 7.36 2.87 -4.94
C VAL A 76 8.76 2.56 -4.45
N SER A 77 8.88 1.55 -3.62
CA SER A 77 10.15 1.06 -3.10
C SER A 77 10.33 -0.40 -3.47
N SER A 78 11.52 -0.92 -3.19
CA SER A 78 11.85 -2.33 -3.43
C SER A 78 12.04 -3.03 -2.09
N PHE A 79 11.50 -4.23 -1.97
CA PHE A 79 11.72 -5.11 -0.83
C PHE A 79 11.88 -6.54 -1.35
N ARG A 80 13.05 -7.12 -1.09
CA ARG A 80 13.39 -8.48 -1.53
C ARG A 80 13.18 -8.68 -3.04
N GLY A 81 13.53 -7.65 -3.82
CA GLY A 81 13.43 -7.72 -5.27
C GLY A 81 12.05 -7.44 -5.83
N GLU A 82 11.07 -7.14 -4.99
CA GLU A 82 9.70 -6.82 -5.44
C GLU A 82 9.39 -5.35 -5.25
N ALA A 83 8.69 -4.77 -6.22
CA ALA A 83 8.19 -3.41 -6.11
C ALA A 83 7.01 -3.37 -5.13
N GLN A 84 6.98 -2.35 -4.28
CA GLN A 84 5.91 -2.13 -3.31
C GLN A 84 5.45 -0.69 -3.41
N LEU A 85 4.13 -0.49 -3.39
CA LEU A 85 3.55 0.84 -3.29
C LEU A 85 3.33 1.18 -1.82
N ASN A 86 3.84 2.33 -1.40
CA ASN A 86 3.75 2.80 -0.03
C ASN A 86 2.96 4.09 0.01
N ILE A 87 2.24 4.30 1.12
CA ILE A 87 1.53 5.54 1.39
C ILE A 87 2.40 6.31 2.37
N GLY A 88 3.05 7.37 1.88
CA GLY A 88 3.94 8.17 2.70
C GLY A 88 3.21 9.04 3.71
N ARG A 89 3.98 9.83 4.47
CA ARG A 89 3.43 10.75 5.47
C ARG A 89 2.40 11.70 4.88
N ASN A 90 2.64 12.17 3.66
CA ASN A 90 1.75 13.09 2.96
C ASN A 90 0.82 12.37 1.98
N GLY A 91 0.85 11.04 1.98
CA GLY A 91 0.00 10.26 1.11
C GLY A 91 -1.40 10.08 1.67
N ARG A 92 -2.32 9.70 0.79
CA ARG A 92 -3.71 9.46 1.15
C ARG A 92 -4.20 8.16 0.54
N LEU A 93 -4.87 7.38 1.35
CA LEU A 93 -5.58 6.18 0.92
C LEU A 93 -7.08 6.48 1.00
N THR A 94 -7.78 6.28 -0.10
CA THR A 94 -9.23 6.45 -0.15
C THR A 94 -9.86 5.15 -0.62
N VAL A 95 -10.85 4.67 0.11
CA VAL A 95 -11.67 3.53 -0.32
C VAL A 95 -12.83 4.08 -1.15
N ILE A 96 -12.92 3.62 -2.38
CA ILE A 96 -13.95 4.06 -3.33
C ILE A 96 -15.13 3.09 -3.23
N LYS A 97 -16.26 3.61 -2.86
CA LYS A 97 -17.48 2.80 -2.73
C LYS A 97 -18.49 3.17 -3.78
#